data_f647a34b0b2d78f0ad066cd3546e96bb
#
_entry.id   f647a34b0b2d78f0ad066cd3546e96bb
#
_cell.length_a   1.000
_cell.length_b   1.000
_cell.length_c   1.000
_cell.angle_alpha   90.00
_cell.angle_beta   90.00
_cell.angle_gamma   90.00
#
_symmetry.space_group_name_H-M   'P 1'
#
loop_
_entity.id
_entity.type
_entity.pdbx_description
1 polymer ?
#
loop_
_entity_poly.entity_id
_entity_poly.type
_entity_poly.pdbx_seq_one_letter_code
_entity_poly.pdbx_strand_id
1 'polypeptide(L)'
;MDYFTSDLHFGHRNIIRYCNRPFDTISEMNKGIIENWNSVITDKDRVFVVGDVSLCGTEETKGYITQLNGHKICIKGNHDGHEKHMLKVGFDEFHYSFDYEMPDGRVALLNHYPIPGALFKDYDLLIHGHIHHGPRVRGERVNVSCEIWDFTPISVDRLSSLQLSKDEEGDIVDINISENGRIDLNVNVKISDWGGVSDHIFKELKKFWGHK
;
A
#
# COMPACT_ATOMS: atom_id res chain seq x y z
N MET A 1 0.12 -18.99 -4.94
CA MET A 1 0.31 -17.82 -5.82
C MET A 1 0.45 -16.58 -4.95
N ASP A 2 1.05 -15.49 -5.48
CA ASP A 2 1.18 -14.23 -4.75
C ASP A 2 0.16 -13.21 -5.25
N TYR A 3 -0.41 -12.47 -4.29
CA TYR A 3 -1.40 -11.43 -4.55
C TYR A 3 -1.03 -10.14 -3.82
N PHE A 4 -1.54 -9.01 -4.30
CA PHE A 4 -1.27 -7.68 -3.79
C PHE A 4 -2.57 -6.89 -3.64
N THR A 5 -2.66 -6.11 -2.58
CA THR A 5 -3.72 -5.14 -2.34
C THR A 5 -3.24 -4.10 -1.32
N SER A 6 -3.98 -3.04 -1.14
CA SER A 6 -3.75 -2.06 -0.08
C SER A 6 -5.02 -1.29 0.27
N ASP A 7 -4.94 -0.45 1.29
CA ASP A 7 -5.97 0.53 1.63
C ASP A 7 -7.35 -0.10 1.90
N LEU A 8 -7.37 -1.25 2.58
CA LEU A 8 -8.62 -1.96 2.91
C LEU A 8 -9.51 -1.10 3.80
N HIS A 9 -8.90 -0.40 4.78
CA HIS A 9 -9.57 0.51 5.71
C HIS A 9 -10.77 -0.14 6.41
N PHE A 10 -10.65 -1.39 6.85
CA PHE A 10 -11.70 -2.05 7.63
C PHE A 10 -12.12 -1.20 8.83
N GLY A 11 -13.41 -1.11 9.07
CA GLY A 11 -13.98 -0.31 10.16
C GLY A 11 -14.02 1.20 9.94
N HIS A 12 -13.47 1.71 8.84
CA HIS A 12 -13.38 3.14 8.56
C HIS A 12 -14.62 3.65 7.79
N ARG A 13 -15.68 4.03 8.51
CA ARG A 13 -16.94 4.50 7.90
C ARG A 13 -16.75 5.65 6.91
N ASN A 14 -15.90 6.62 7.25
CA ASN A 14 -15.77 7.83 6.44
C ASN A 14 -15.07 7.60 5.10
N ILE A 15 -14.30 6.51 4.93
CA ILE A 15 -13.61 6.18 3.69
C ILE A 15 -14.59 5.96 2.54
N ILE A 16 -15.79 5.44 2.83
CA ILE A 16 -16.85 5.26 1.85
C ILE A 16 -17.14 6.58 1.13
N ARG A 17 -17.30 7.65 1.89
CA ARG A 17 -17.57 8.98 1.36
C ARG A 17 -16.31 9.63 0.78
N TYR A 18 -15.14 9.51 1.45
CA TYR A 18 -13.90 10.15 1.02
C TYR A 18 -13.41 9.63 -0.32
N CYS A 19 -13.54 8.32 -0.56
CA CYS A 19 -13.09 7.64 -1.76
C CYS A 19 -14.25 7.23 -2.69
N ASN A 20 -15.47 7.70 -2.41
CA ASN A 20 -16.68 7.37 -3.18
C ASN A 20 -16.82 5.85 -3.42
N ARG A 21 -16.59 5.03 -2.36
CA ARG A 21 -16.70 3.57 -2.43
C ARG A 21 -18.14 3.16 -2.70
N PRO A 22 -18.40 2.11 -3.52
CA PRO A 22 -19.74 1.68 -3.94
C PRO A 22 -20.46 0.84 -2.86
N PHE A 23 -20.50 1.35 -1.63
CA PHE A 23 -21.14 0.70 -0.48
C PHE A 23 -21.98 1.72 0.29
N ASP A 24 -23.17 1.32 0.72
CA ASP A 24 -24.05 2.18 1.51
C ASP A 24 -23.66 2.20 2.99
N THR A 25 -23.11 1.09 3.47
CA THR A 25 -22.76 0.91 4.89
C THR A 25 -21.37 0.34 5.09
N ILE A 26 -20.79 0.63 6.26
CA ILE A 26 -19.51 0.04 6.68
C ILE A 26 -19.56 -1.49 6.75
N SER A 27 -20.69 -2.05 7.13
CA SER A 27 -20.91 -3.51 7.19
C SER A 27 -20.86 -4.15 5.80
N GLU A 28 -21.52 -3.52 4.81
CA GLU A 28 -21.47 -3.97 3.41
C GLU A 28 -20.07 -3.85 2.83
N MET A 29 -19.38 -2.74 3.10
CA MET A 29 -18.00 -2.54 2.65
C MET A 29 -17.08 -3.63 3.20
N ASN A 30 -17.08 -3.84 4.52
CA ASN A 30 -16.21 -4.83 5.15
C ASN A 30 -16.51 -6.24 4.65
N LYS A 31 -17.80 -6.60 4.54
CA LYS A 31 -18.24 -7.88 4.01
C LYS A 31 -17.84 -8.06 2.54
N GLY A 32 -18.07 -7.05 1.70
CA GLY A 32 -17.72 -7.09 0.28
C GLY A 32 -16.22 -7.26 0.05
N ILE A 33 -15.38 -6.57 0.82
CA ILE A 33 -13.92 -6.75 0.75
C ILE A 33 -13.52 -8.18 1.12
N ILE A 34 -14.08 -8.75 2.19
CA ILE A 34 -13.79 -10.13 2.61
C ILE A 34 -14.24 -11.13 1.55
N GLU A 35 -15.45 -10.96 0.99
CA GLU A 35 -15.98 -11.84 -0.05
C GLU A 35 -15.14 -11.78 -1.33
N ASN A 36 -14.79 -10.59 -1.80
CA ASN A 36 -13.92 -10.40 -2.96
C ASN A 36 -12.54 -11.02 -2.75
N TRP A 37 -11.94 -10.79 -1.57
CA TRP A 37 -10.66 -11.40 -1.19
C TRP A 37 -10.74 -12.93 -1.26
N ASN A 38 -11.69 -13.52 -0.55
CA ASN A 38 -11.83 -14.98 -0.45
C ASN A 38 -12.31 -15.64 -1.75
N SER A 39 -12.82 -14.85 -2.71
CA SER A 39 -13.19 -15.38 -4.04
C SER A 39 -11.98 -15.73 -4.90
N VAL A 40 -10.82 -15.15 -4.63
CA VAL A 40 -9.59 -15.33 -5.43
C VAL A 40 -8.43 -15.92 -4.63
N ILE A 41 -8.45 -15.80 -3.29
CA ILE A 41 -7.39 -16.25 -2.40
C ILE A 41 -7.76 -17.57 -1.72
N THR A 42 -6.83 -18.52 -1.72
CA THR A 42 -6.90 -19.77 -0.96
C THR A 42 -5.88 -19.80 0.19
N ASP A 43 -5.98 -20.77 1.10
CA ASP A 43 -5.03 -20.92 2.21
C ASP A 43 -3.57 -21.21 1.77
N LYS A 44 -3.35 -21.54 0.49
CA LYS A 44 -2.02 -21.81 -0.09
C LYS A 44 -1.35 -20.58 -0.69
N ASP A 45 -2.09 -19.48 -0.78
CA ASP A 45 -1.63 -18.25 -1.42
C ASP A 45 -0.99 -17.31 -0.40
N ARG A 46 -0.11 -16.42 -0.87
CA ARG A 46 0.44 -15.31 -0.08
C ARG A 46 -0.20 -14.01 -0.53
N VAL A 47 -0.49 -13.14 0.41
CA VAL A 47 -1.07 -11.83 0.10
C VAL A 47 -0.27 -10.72 0.77
N PHE A 48 0.28 -9.84 -0.05
CA PHE A 48 0.97 -8.63 0.38
C PHE A 48 -0.06 -7.50 0.50
N VAL A 49 -0.33 -7.09 1.73
CA VAL A 49 -1.18 -5.92 2.02
C VAL A 49 -0.26 -4.72 2.18
N VAL A 50 -0.24 -3.86 1.17
CA VAL A 50 0.68 -2.72 1.06
C VAL A 50 0.10 -1.51 1.83
N GLY A 51 -0.22 -1.73 3.11
CA GLY A 51 -0.60 -0.74 4.10
C GLY A 51 -2.09 -0.39 4.18
N ASP A 52 -2.40 0.33 5.24
CA ASP A 52 -3.72 0.89 5.57
C ASP A 52 -4.83 -0.15 5.68
N VAL A 53 -4.59 -1.10 6.58
CA VAL A 53 -5.43 -2.28 6.80
C VAL A 53 -6.78 -1.91 7.44
N SER A 54 -6.76 -1.12 8.52
CA SER A 54 -7.97 -0.83 9.30
C SER A 54 -7.89 0.48 10.07
N LEU A 55 -9.06 1.02 10.41
CA LEU A 55 -9.20 2.17 11.29
C LEU A 55 -10.27 1.89 12.37
N CYS A 56 -10.09 0.80 13.10
CA CYS A 56 -10.95 0.38 14.22
C CYS A 56 -10.12 -0.26 15.33
N GLY A 57 -10.78 -0.74 16.38
CA GLY A 57 -10.11 -1.35 17.53
C GLY A 57 -9.44 -2.68 17.21
N THR A 58 -8.43 -3.07 18.03
CA THR A 58 -7.63 -4.29 17.83
C THR A 58 -8.47 -5.55 17.65
N GLU A 59 -9.47 -5.77 18.49
CA GLU A 59 -10.30 -6.98 18.44
C GLU A 59 -11.22 -6.99 17.20
N GLU A 60 -11.71 -5.82 16.80
CA GLU A 60 -12.51 -5.68 15.59
C GLU A 60 -11.65 -5.92 14.34
N THR A 61 -10.45 -5.31 14.26
CA THR A 61 -9.48 -5.58 13.19
C THR A 61 -9.16 -7.07 13.10
N LYS A 62 -8.87 -7.70 14.24
CA LYS A 62 -8.62 -9.15 14.30
C LYS A 62 -9.80 -9.95 13.75
N GLY A 63 -11.03 -9.54 14.09
CA GLY A 63 -12.25 -10.16 13.59
C GLY A 63 -12.36 -10.12 12.06
N TYR A 64 -11.86 -9.09 11.38
CA TYR A 64 -11.81 -9.04 9.93
C TYR A 64 -10.66 -9.88 9.36
N ILE A 65 -9.43 -9.71 9.89
CA ILE A 65 -8.24 -10.35 9.35
C ILE A 65 -8.30 -11.88 9.45
N THR A 66 -8.90 -12.42 10.51
CA THR A 66 -9.06 -13.87 10.67
C THR A 66 -10.06 -14.52 9.71
N GLN A 67 -10.88 -13.74 9.01
CA GLN A 67 -11.77 -14.22 7.97
C GLN A 67 -11.12 -14.28 6.58
N LEU A 68 -9.93 -13.68 6.42
CA LEU A 68 -9.21 -13.62 5.16
C LEU A 68 -8.34 -14.86 4.98
N ASN A 69 -8.51 -15.56 3.86
CA ASN A 69 -7.69 -16.71 3.48
C ASN A 69 -6.24 -16.31 3.16
N GLY A 70 -5.34 -17.28 3.20
CA GLY A 70 -3.95 -17.16 2.76
C GLY A 70 -3.00 -16.66 3.84
N HIS A 71 -1.71 -16.73 3.52
CA HIS A 71 -0.61 -16.20 4.32
C HIS A 71 -0.49 -14.68 4.09
N LYS A 72 -0.75 -13.90 5.11
CA LYS A 72 -0.92 -12.44 5.05
C LYS A 72 0.34 -11.70 5.49
N ILE A 73 0.92 -10.92 4.61
CA ILE A 73 2.14 -10.13 4.81
C ILE A 73 1.75 -8.64 4.81
N CYS A 74 1.97 -7.95 5.93
CA CYS A 74 1.68 -6.53 6.04
C CYS A 74 2.91 -5.69 5.70
N ILE A 75 2.77 -4.79 4.74
CA ILE A 75 3.71 -3.68 4.54
C ILE A 75 3.09 -2.46 5.20
N LYS A 76 3.85 -1.79 6.08
CA LYS A 76 3.31 -0.73 6.93
C LYS A 76 2.78 0.47 6.16
N GLY A 77 1.50 0.81 6.36
CA GLY A 77 0.89 2.09 5.99
C GLY A 77 0.88 3.11 7.14
N ASN A 78 0.39 4.31 6.86
CA ASN A 78 0.34 5.39 7.86
C ASN A 78 -0.72 5.16 8.95
N HIS A 79 -1.77 4.41 8.66
CA HIS A 79 -2.81 4.07 9.64
C HIS A 79 -2.52 2.78 10.40
N ASP A 80 -1.52 2.01 10.01
CA ASP A 80 -1.20 0.73 10.63
C ASP A 80 -0.40 0.89 11.93
N GLY A 81 -0.64 -0.04 12.84
CA GLY A 81 0.13 -0.17 14.07
C GLY A 81 1.58 -0.61 13.81
N HIS A 82 2.33 -0.79 14.90
CA HIS A 82 3.67 -1.40 14.84
C HIS A 82 3.57 -2.92 14.67
N GLU A 83 4.67 -3.57 14.32
CA GLU A 83 4.81 -5.00 14.10
C GLU A 83 4.04 -5.86 15.11
N LYS A 84 4.30 -5.67 16.41
CA LYS A 84 3.62 -6.43 17.49
C LYS A 84 2.09 -6.33 17.42
N HIS A 85 1.57 -5.18 17.01
CA HIS A 85 0.13 -4.97 16.85
C HIS A 85 -0.39 -5.71 15.62
N MET A 86 0.30 -5.60 14.47
CA MET A 86 -0.14 -6.22 13.21
C MET A 86 -0.08 -7.75 13.29
N LEU A 87 0.95 -8.32 13.92
CA LEU A 87 1.01 -9.75 14.20
C LEU A 87 -0.11 -10.20 15.15
N LYS A 88 -0.43 -9.39 16.18
CA LYS A 88 -1.53 -9.69 17.13
C LYS A 88 -2.91 -9.73 16.45
N VAL A 89 -3.16 -8.88 15.45
CA VAL A 89 -4.45 -8.86 14.74
C VAL A 89 -4.57 -9.94 13.66
N GLY A 90 -3.50 -10.72 13.39
CA GLY A 90 -3.57 -11.91 12.55
C GLY A 90 -2.81 -11.84 11.24
N PHE A 91 -1.89 -10.91 11.07
CA PHE A 91 -0.88 -11.00 10.03
C PHE A 91 0.20 -12.01 10.42
N ASP A 92 0.74 -12.69 9.42
CA ASP A 92 1.79 -13.69 9.59
C ASP A 92 3.17 -13.05 9.58
N GLU A 93 3.33 -11.96 8.79
CA GLU A 93 4.57 -11.18 8.67
C GLU A 93 4.27 -9.67 8.64
N PHE A 94 5.30 -8.87 9.02
CA PHE A 94 5.23 -7.42 8.98
C PHE A 94 6.57 -6.82 8.52
N HIS A 95 6.49 -5.86 7.59
CA HIS A 95 7.64 -5.15 7.05
C HIS A 95 7.33 -3.65 6.90
N TYR A 96 8.35 -2.81 6.95
CA TYR A 96 8.23 -1.37 6.62
C TYR A 96 8.27 -1.12 5.11
N SER A 97 9.05 -1.94 4.40
CA SER A 97 9.12 -2.09 2.95
C SER A 97 9.57 -3.51 2.65
N PHE A 98 9.39 -3.98 1.42
CA PHE A 98 9.73 -5.35 1.05
C PHE A 98 10.29 -5.39 -0.37
N ASP A 99 11.44 -6.07 -0.53
CA ASP A 99 12.04 -6.34 -1.83
C ASP A 99 11.40 -7.60 -2.40
N TYR A 100 10.65 -7.48 -3.48
CA TYR A 100 9.90 -8.58 -4.08
C TYR A 100 10.48 -8.95 -5.45
N GLU A 101 10.94 -10.20 -5.58
CA GLU A 101 11.39 -10.75 -6.85
C GLU A 101 10.19 -11.25 -7.66
N MET A 102 9.93 -10.61 -8.79
CA MET A 102 8.85 -10.96 -9.72
C MET A 102 9.18 -12.26 -10.48
N PRO A 103 8.16 -13.04 -10.90
CA PRO A 103 8.38 -14.26 -11.67
C PRO A 103 9.11 -14.06 -13.01
N ASP A 104 9.08 -12.85 -13.55
CA ASP A 104 9.78 -12.47 -14.79
C ASP A 104 11.20 -11.93 -14.55
N GLY A 105 11.70 -12.00 -13.31
CA GLY A 105 13.05 -11.59 -12.91
C GLY A 105 13.21 -10.11 -12.56
N ARG A 106 12.15 -9.30 -12.70
CA ARG A 106 12.17 -7.93 -12.21
C ARG A 106 12.17 -7.90 -10.68
N VAL A 107 12.76 -6.86 -10.10
CA VAL A 107 12.73 -6.62 -8.65
C VAL A 107 11.84 -5.42 -8.36
N ALA A 108 10.80 -5.64 -7.57
CA ALA A 108 9.87 -4.62 -7.13
C ALA A 108 10.16 -4.18 -5.69
N LEU A 109 10.09 -2.88 -5.43
CA LEU A 109 9.97 -2.37 -4.08
C LEU A 109 8.48 -2.31 -3.70
N LEU A 110 8.10 -2.96 -2.60
CA LEU A 110 6.79 -2.76 -1.98
C LEU A 110 6.91 -1.69 -0.91
N ASN A 111 6.18 -0.60 -1.08
CA ASN A 111 6.11 0.49 -0.10
C ASN A 111 4.72 1.13 -0.16
N HIS A 112 4.15 1.45 0.99
CA HIS A 112 2.81 2.04 1.02
C HIS A 112 2.71 3.36 0.26
N TYR A 113 3.76 4.17 0.31
CA TYR A 113 3.77 5.48 -0.34
C TYR A 113 4.27 5.41 -1.79
N PRO A 114 3.70 6.21 -2.71
CA PRO A 114 4.19 6.38 -4.08
C PRO A 114 5.44 7.27 -4.09
N ILE A 115 6.55 6.76 -3.58
CA ILE A 115 7.80 7.51 -3.45
C ILE A 115 8.38 7.92 -4.81
N PRO A 116 9.16 9.04 -4.88
CA PRO A 116 9.81 9.48 -6.10
C PRO A 116 10.75 8.43 -6.71
N GLY A 117 10.88 8.40 -8.05
CA GLY A 117 11.70 7.45 -8.78
C GLY A 117 13.17 7.41 -8.34
N ALA A 118 13.72 8.56 -7.96
CA ALA A 118 15.08 8.64 -7.40
C ALA A 118 15.30 7.80 -6.13
N LEU A 119 14.23 7.46 -5.39
CA LEU A 119 14.29 6.69 -4.15
C LEU A 119 14.13 5.17 -4.36
N PHE A 120 13.71 4.74 -5.54
CA PHE A 120 13.64 3.30 -5.89
C PHE A 120 14.35 2.97 -7.21
N LYS A 121 15.34 3.79 -7.61
CA LYS A 121 16.11 3.63 -8.85
C LYS A 121 16.84 2.29 -9.01
N ASP A 122 17.05 1.58 -7.91
CA ASP A 122 17.71 0.26 -7.89
C ASP A 122 16.69 -0.89 -8.05
N TYR A 123 15.41 -0.57 -8.27
CA TYR A 123 14.30 -1.47 -8.52
C TYR A 123 13.72 -1.23 -9.92
N ASP A 124 13.10 -2.26 -10.48
CA ASP A 124 12.43 -2.17 -11.80
C ASP A 124 11.04 -1.53 -11.69
N LEU A 125 10.42 -1.61 -10.52
CA LEU A 125 9.11 -1.00 -10.26
C LEU A 125 8.86 -0.79 -8.77
N LEU A 126 7.91 0.12 -8.49
CA LEU A 126 7.33 0.34 -7.17
C LEU A 126 5.90 -0.19 -7.15
N ILE A 127 5.58 -1.05 -6.19
CA ILE A 127 4.20 -1.45 -5.88
C ILE A 127 3.77 -0.69 -4.63
N HIS A 128 2.71 0.13 -4.76
CA HIS A 128 2.31 1.04 -3.70
C HIS A 128 0.79 1.09 -3.50
N GLY A 129 0.36 1.66 -2.37
CA GLY A 129 -0.99 2.05 -2.05
C GLY A 129 -1.13 3.57 -1.86
N HIS A 130 -1.85 3.96 -0.81
CA HIS A 130 -2.01 5.33 -0.32
C HIS A 130 -2.84 6.26 -1.22
N ILE A 131 -2.75 6.14 -2.53
CA ILE A 131 -3.55 6.92 -3.48
C ILE A 131 -4.75 6.08 -3.90
N HIS A 132 -5.91 6.41 -3.35
CA HIS A 132 -7.17 5.70 -3.57
C HIS A 132 -7.79 5.91 -4.96
N HIS A 133 -7.14 6.67 -5.83
CA HIS A 133 -7.66 7.04 -7.16
C HIS A 133 -6.51 7.13 -8.18
N GLY A 134 -6.86 7.38 -9.44
CA GLY A 134 -5.90 7.53 -10.52
C GLY A 134 -5.66 6.23 -11.30
N PRO A 135 -4.63 6.19 -12.15
CA PRO A 135 -4.37 5.04 -12.98
C PRO A 135 -3.78 3.86 -12.20
N ARG A 136 -3.98 2.64 -12.72
CA ARG A 136 -3.34 1.42 -12.21
C ARG A 136 -1.82 1.44 -12.32
N VAL A 137 -1.32 2.08 -13.36
CA VAL A 137 0.11 2.21 -13.67
C VAL A 137 0.41 3.67 -13.98
N ARG A 138 1.49 4.17 -13.40
CA ARG A 138 2.08 5.47 -13.74
C ARG A 138 3.61 5.33 -13.77
N GLY A 139 4.19 5.35 -14.98
CA GLY A 139 5.61 5.07 -15.14
C GLY A 139 5.97 3.68 -14.68
N GLU A 140 6.92 3.58 -13.79
CA GLU A 140 7.36 2.34 -13.14
C GLU A 140 6.64 2.08 -11.79
N ARG A 141 5.49 2.71 -11.55
CA ARG A 141 4.68 2.55 -10.33
C ARG A 141 3.38 1.83 -10.63
N VAL A 142 3.03 0.89 -9.77
CA VAL A 142 1.75 0.17 -9.79
C VAL A 142 1.01 0.47 -8.50
N ASN A 143 -0.17 1.10 -8.64
CA ASN A 143 -1.06 1.36 -7.53
C ASN A 143 -1.96 0.14 -7.29
N VAL A 144 -1.86 -0.45 -6.07
CA VAL A 144 -2.64 -1.62 -5.66
C VAL A 144 -3.72 -1.30 -4.63
N SER A 145 -4.09 0.00 -4.48
CA SER A 145 -5.24 0.40 -3.65
C SER A 145 -6.51 -0.32 -4.10
N CYS A 146 -7.25 -0.85 -3.14
CA CYS A 146 -8.37 -1.75 -3.42
C CYS A 146 -9.45 -1.14 -4.33
N GLU A 147 -9.70 0.18 -4.25
CA GLU A 147 -10.64 0.89 -5.12
C GLU A 147 -10.31 0.74 -6.61
N ILE A 148 -9.01 0.69 -6.94
CA ILE A 148 -8.53 0.66 -8.33
C ILE A 148 -8.71 -0.72 -8.95
N TRP A 149 -8.87 -1.75 -8.11
CA TRP A 149 -9.01 -3.16 -8.49
C TRP A 149 -10.34 -3.77 -8.06
N ASP A 150 -11.39 -2.94 -7.98
CA ASP A 150 -12.75 -3.38 -7.66
C ASP A 150 -12.82 -4.18 -6.34
N PHE A 151 -12.02 -3.73 -5.34
CA PHE A 151 -11.90 -4.34 -4.01
C PHE A 151 -11.47 -5.81 -4.02
N THR A 152 -10.76 -6.23 -5.09
CA THR A 152 -10.26 -7.61 -5.27
C THR A 152 -8.73 -7.60 -5.34
N PRO A 153 -8.02 -8.43 -4.56
CA PRO A 153 -6.56 -8.54 -4.66
C PRO A 153 -6.09 -8.92 -6.06
N ILE A 154 -5.02 -8.28 -6.54
CA ILE A 154 -4.43 -8.56 -7.86
C ILE A 154 -3.38 -9.65 -7.77
N SER A 155 -3.43 -10.65 -8.65
CA SER A 155 -2.40 -11.69 -8.73
C SER A 155 -1.09 -11.18 -9.33
N VAL A 156 0.02 -11.81 -8.97
CA VAL A 156 1.34 -11.52 -9.54
C VAL A 156 1.35 -11.67 -11.06
N ASP A 157 0.64 -12.66 -11.62
CA ASP A 157 0.55 -12.86 -13.06
C ASP A 157 -0.11 -11.66 -13.75
N ARG A 158 -1.19 -11.16 -13.17
CA ARG A 158 -1.87 -9.96 -13.68
C ARG A 158 -0.97 -8.73 -13.56
N LEU A 159 -0.25 -8.59 -12.45
CA LEU A 159 0.68 -7.50 -12.21
C LEU A 159 1.84 -7.54 -13.21
N SER A 160 2.42 -8.73 -13.47
CA SER A 160 3.50 -8.93 -14.44
C SER A 160 3.07 -8.58 -15.87
N SER A 161 1.79 -8.73 -16.21
CA SER A 161 1.25 -8.40 -17.54
C SER A 161 1.03 -6.90 -17.78
N LEU A 162 1.19 -6.05 -16.77
CA LEU A 162 1.01 -4.60 -16.91
C LEU A 162 2.16 -3.99 -17.73
N GLN A 163 1.80 -3.09 -18.63
CA GLN A 163 2.78 -2.32 -19.39
C GLN A 163 3.25 -1.14 -18.53
N LEU A 164 4.53 -1.13 -18.22
CA LEU A 164 5.20 -0.04 -17.54
C LEU A 164 5.87 0.86 -18.58
N SER A 165 5.98 2.15 -18.30
CA SER A 165 6.76 3.12 -19.07
C SER A 165 7.84 3.70 -18.15
N LYS A 166 8.97 4.14 -18.69
CA LYS A 166 9.89 4.96 -17.89
C LYS A 166 9.20 6.27 -17.57
N ASP A 167 9.35 6.73 -16.33
CA ASP A 167 8.86 8.05 -15.94
C ASP A 167 9.56 9.12 -16.78
N GLU A 168 8.77 9.90 -17.53
CA GLU A 168 9.27 11.17 -18.06
C GLU A 168 9.48 12.11 -16.85
N GLU A 169 10.62 12.78 -16.79
CA GLU A 169 11.00 13.71 -15.72
C GLU A 169 9.84 14.64 -15.34
N GLY A 170 9.34 14.53 -14.13
CA GLY A 170 8.27 15.41 -13.68
C GLY A 170 7.39 14.87 -12.54
N ASP A 171 7.92 14.04 -11.68
CA ASP A 171 7.20 13.62 -10.47
C ASP A 171 6.92 14.83 -9.56
N ILE A 172 5.64 15.13 -9.42
CA ILE A 172 5.16 16.16 -8.51
C ILE A 172 4.79 15.47 -7.19
N VAL A 173 5.54 15.69 -6.13
CA VAL A 173 5.27 15.17 -4.77
C VAL A 173 4.95 16.33 -3.85
N ASP A 174 3.70 16.44 -3.37
CA ASP A 174 3.36 17.34 -2.27
C ASP A 174 3.64 16.64 -0.94
N ILE A 175 4.58 17.19 -0.20
CA ILE A 175 4.89 16.71 1.15
C ILE A 175 4.35 17.75 2.13
N ASN A 176 3.25 17.42 2.81
CA ASN A 176 2.75 18.22 3.91
C ASN A 176 3.30 17.68 5.23
N ILE A 177 4.11 18.48 5.91
CA ILE A 177 4.55 18.20 7.28
C ILE A 177 3.66 19.01 8.21
N SER A 178 2.83 18.34 9.00
CA SER A 178 2.05 18.99 10.04
C SER A 178 2.97 19.47 11.18
N GLU A 179 2.54 20.50 11.91
CA GLU A 179 3.32 21.12 13.02
C GLU A 179 3.72 20.13 14.13
N ASN A 180 3.07 18.98 14.23
CA ASN A 180 3.40 17.89 15.15
C ASN A 180 4.34 16.82 14.55
N GLY A 181 4.96 17.10 13.38
CA GLY A 181 5.91 16.20 12.74
C GLY A 181 5.29 15.04 11.98
N ARG A 182 3.98 15.01 11.81
CA ARG A 182 3.31 14.02 10.95
C ARG A 182 3.51 14.38 9.49
N ILE A 183 4.05 13.46 8.73
CA ILE A 183 4.28 13.63 7.28
C ILE A 183 3.05 13.09 6.55
N ASP A 184 2.28 13.98 5.95
CA ASP A 184 1.21 13.64 5.01
C ASP A 184 1.74 13.93 3.60
N LEU A 185 2.00 12.85 2.84
CA LEU A 185 2.51 12.95 1.47
C LEU A 185 1.34 13.11 0.49
N ASN A 186 1.13 14.33 0.00
CA ASN A 186 0.32 14.59 -1.18
C ASN A 186 1.25 14.84 -2.35
N VAL A 187 1.14 14.04 -3.40
CA VAL A 187 2.10 14.02 -4.50
C VAL A 187 1.81 15.11 -5.51
N ASN A 188 2.52 16.27 -5.45
CA ASN A 188 2.43 17.36 -6.43
C ASN A 188 3.61 18.39 -6.38
N VAL A 189 4.88 17.97 -6.37
CA VAL A 189 6.04 18.92 -6.42
C VAL A 189 7.03 18.55 -7.52
N LYS A 190 7.49 19.54 -8.29
CA LYS A 190 8.63 19.39 -9.21
C LYS A 190 9.91 19.20 -8.41
N ILE A 191 10.70 18.21 -8.76
CA ILE A 191 12.00 17.88 -8.12
C ILE A 191 12.99 19.05 -8.09
N SER A 192 12.84 20.06 -8.95
CA SER A 192 13.68 21.27 -8.98
C SER A 192 13.64 22.12 -7.71
N ASP A 193 12.65 21.94 -6.84
CA ASP A 193 12.41 22.81 -5.66
C ASP A 193 12.87 22.19 -4.32
N TRP A 194 13.59 21.08 -4.36
CA TRP A 194 14.03 20.31 -3.17
C TRP A 194 15.20 20.93 -2.38
N GLY A 195 15.62 22.15 -2.70
CA GLY A 195 16.82 22.80 -2.14
C GLY A 195 16.85 23.06 -0.63
N GLY A 196 15.82 22.71 0.15
CA GLY A 196 15.80 22.94 1.59
C GLY A 196 15.05 21.90 2.45
N VAL A 197 14.26 21.04 1.82
CA VAL A 197 13.41 20.04 2.52
C VAL A 197 14.07 18.67 2.55
N SER A 198 15.07 18.43 1.69
CA SER A 198 15.68 17.13 1.43
C SER A 198 16.32 16.47 2.65
N ASP A 199 17.03 17.21 3.51
CA ASP A 199 17.83 16.60 4.59
C ASP A 199 16.99 16.04 5.73
N HIS A 200 15.86 16.66 6.03
CA HIS A 200 15.00 16.19 7.12
C HIS A 200 14.17 14.97 6.69
N ILE A 201 13.62 15.01 5.49
CA ILE A 201 12.85 13.91 4.90
C ILE A 201 13.75 12.72 4.59
N PHE A 202 14.94 12.94 4.03
CA PHE A 202 15.96 11.91 3.86
C PHE A 202 16.41 11.30 5.20
N LYS A 203 16.50 12.10 6.27
CA LYS A 203 16.80 11.59 7.62
C LYS A 203 15.67 10.74 8.18
N GLU A 204 14.41 11.13 7.99
CA GLU A 204 13.28 10.34 8.46
C GLU A 204 13.10 9.06 7.62
N LEU A 205 13.22 9.13 6.31
CA LEU A 205 13.20 7.96 5.43
C LEU A 205 14.39 7.02 5.71
N LYS A 206 15.60 7.54 5.98
CA LYS A 206 16.76 6.73 6.41
C LYS A 206 16.56 6.05 7.77
N LYS A 207 15.82 6.64 8.71
CA LYS A 207 15.44 5.95 9.96
C LYS A 207 14.54 4.74 9.68
N PHE A 208 13.69 4.80 8.65
CA PHE A 208 12.86 3.68 8.22
C PHE A 208 13.65 2.62 7.44
N TRP A 209 14.72 3.01 6.70
CA TRP A 209 15.53 2.09 5.87
C TRP A 209 16.87 1.71 6.50
N GLY A 210 17.24 2.28 7.63
CA GLY A 210 18.56 2.14 8.28
C GLY A 210 18.74 0.93 9.18
N HIS A 211 17.88 -0.06 9.15
CA HIS A 211 18.08 -1.35 9.81
C HIS A 211 18.24 -2.47 8.79
N LYS A 212 19.38 -2.47 8.10
CA LYS A 212 20.01 -3.67 7.54
C LYS A 212 21.24 -3.99 8.37
#